data_84d296b144df43b9a681452b0b4138af
#
_entry.id   84d296b144df43b9a681452b0b4138af
#
_cell.length_a   1.000
_cell.length_b   1.000
_cell.length_c   1.000
_cell.angle_alpha   90.00
_cell.angle_beta   90.00
_cell.angle_gamma   90.00
#
_symmetry.space_group_name_H-M   'P 1'
#
loop_
_entity.id
_entity.type
_entity.pdbx_description
1 polymer ?
#
loop_
_entity_poly.entity_id
_entity_poly.type
_entity_poly.pdbx_seq_one_letter_code
_entity_poly.pdbx_strand_id
1 'polypeptide(L)'
;YYSRLEQEREKKILSGELPDPDAVRLAEAEKEGASGESGTEREKAVEENIPEVPGFFTQFFCLLGRRWRIFFRDRSQLVLQLVMVLLFPVLVAMFTDKGSGQIVGLSATQDVQTVQKDMEAQQLNMKTGSAVSGIIMFEVILLGLMGSNNAAREVAGERAVMEKEKYAGMRPSAYLASKLSYLSVLVLVQSVWMFAFVDFFWDRGGGLTHLLFLILANAAMTFVCLGISALARSADQASLLSIYLVGFQLPLSGAVLALPEYVEDFIRPFISAYWAWSGSISALKDDVYLSLIHISEPT
;
A
#
# COMPACT_ATOMS: atom_id res chain seq x y z
N TYR A 1 -12.84 38.57 19.15
CA TYR A 1 -11.42 38.85 19.32
C TYR A 1 -10.88 39.72 18.16
N TYR A 2 -11.18 39.39 16.91
CA TYR A 2 -10.74 40.17 15.72
C TYR A 2 -11.33 41.59 15.70
N SER A 3 -12.61 41.77 16.04
CA SER A 3 -13.26 43.08 16.03
C SER A 3 -12.70 44.06 17.04
N ARG A 4 -12.20 43.59 18.19
CA ARG A 4 -11.52 44.44 19.19
C ARG A 4 -10.14 44.93 18.72
N LEU A 5 -9.40 44.07 18.04
CA LEU A 5 -8.08 44.42 17.46
C LEU A 5 -8.19 45.44 16.30
N GLU A 6 -9.25 45.36 15.50
CA GLU A 6 -9.55 46.37 14.48
C GLU A 6 -9.90 47.72 15.08
N GLN A 7 -10.74 47.73 16.09
CA GLN A 7 -11.10 49.00 16.80
C GLN A 7 -9.92 49.63 17.53
N GLU A 8 -9.00 48.84 18.10
CA GLU A 8 -7.77 49.38 18.72
C GLU A 8 -6.82 49.93 17.64
N ARG A 9 -6.74 49.27 16.47
CA ARG A 9 -5.93 49.73 15.32
C ARG A 9 -6.46 51.03 14.76
N GLU A 10 -7.78 51.16 14.56
CA GLU A 10 -8.41 52.43 14.12
C GLU A 10 -8.18 53.54 15.13
N LYS A 11 -8.30 53.29 16.44
CA LYS A 11 -7.99 54.30 17.43
C LYS A 11 -6.55 54.80 17.42
N LYS A 12 -5.60 53.89 17.15
CA LYS A 12 -4.16 54.25 17.06
C LYS A 12 -3.83 55.03 15.75
N ILE A 13 -4.58 54.77 14.68
CA ILE A 13 -4.46 55.56 13.48
C ILE A 13 -5.02 56.98 13.68
N LEU A 14 -6.19 57.10 14.34
CA LEU A 14 -6.82 58.41 14.68
C LEU A 14 -6.02 59.20 15.71
N SER A 15 -5.26 58.57 16.60
CA SER A 15 -4.37 59.22 17.56
C SER A 15 -3.00 59.63 17.00
N GLY A 16 -2.69 59.28 15.77
CA GLY A 16 -1.42 59.59 15.14
C GLY A 16 -0.24 58.69 15.58
N GLU A 17 -0.49 57.67 16.39
CA GLU A 17 0.53 56.70 16.83
C GLU A 17 0.89 55.69 15.73
N LEU A 18 -0.02 55.44 14.81
CA LEU A 18 0.24 54.58 13.65
C LEU A 18 -0.02 55.37 12.36
N PRO A 19 0.86 55.29 11.35
CA PRO A 19 0.64 55.95 10.06
C PRO A 19 -0.57 55.34 9.37
N ASP A 20 -1.38 56.22 8.76
CA ASP A 20 -2.52 55.82 7.94
C ASP A 20 -2.04 54.94 6.77
N PRO A 21 -2.55 53.71 6.63
CA PRO A 21 -2.12 52.81 5.55
C PRO A 21 -2.39 53.37 4.14
N ASP A 22 -3.40 54.20 3.98
CA ASP A 22 -3.71 54.84 2.70
C ASP A 22 -2.76 56.02 2.42
N ALA A 23 -2.32 56.76 3.46
CA ALA A 23 -1.27 57.80 3.29
C ALA A 23 0.11 57.21 2.99
N VAL A 24 0.44 56.02 3.55
CA VAL A 24 1.67 55.29 3.23
C VAL A 24 1.64 54.80 1.80
N ARG A 25 0.51 54.24 1.33
CA ARG A 25 0.33 53.78 -0.05
C ARG A 25 0.42 54.94 -1.08
N LEU A 26 -0.13 56.10 -0.76
CA LEU A 26 -0.05 57.31 -1.63
C LEU A 26 1.39 57.82 -1.68
N ALA A 27 2.12 57.83 -0.56
CA ALA A 27 3.51 58.24 -0.53
C ALA A 27 4.46 57.23 -1.23
N GLU A 28 4.12 55.94 -1.21
CA GLU A 28 4.82 54.90 -1.96
C GLU A 28 4.52 55.04 -3.47
N ALA A 29 3.28 55.27 -3.87
CA ALA A 29 2.89 55.50 -5.27
C ALA A 29 3.51 56.79 -5.88
N GLU A 30 3.65 57.86 -5.09
CA GLU A 30 4.38 59.05 -5.52
C GLU A 30 5.89 58.82 -5.68
N LYS A 31 6.49 57.95 -4.86
CA LYS A 31 7.91 57.54 -5.00
C LYS A 31 8.11 56.63 -6.21
N GLU A 32 7.16 55.78 -6.52
CA GLU A 32 7.19 54.91 -7.71
C GLU A 32 7.00 55.67 -9.00
N GLY A 33 6.16 56.74 -8.99
CA GLY A 33 5.97 57.62 -10.14
C GLY A 33 7.19 58.49 -10.49
N ALA A 34 8.10 58.70 -9.56
CA ALA A 34 9.34 59.50 -9.77
C ALA A 34 10.56 58.69 -10.24
N SER A 35 10.48 57.35 -10.30
CA SER A 35 11.59 56.46 -10.66
C SER A 35 11.34 55.65 -11.95
N GLY A 36 10.73 56.26 -12.95
CA GLY A 36 10.30 55.65 -14.21
C GLY A 36 11.41 55.06 -15.12
N GLU A 37 12.69 55.19 -14.78
CA GLU A 37 13.80 54.58 -15.56
C GLU A 37 14.49 53.39 -14.88
N SER A 38 14.22 53.14 -13.59
CA SER A 38 14.82 52.00 -12.89
C SER A 38 13.93 50.72 -12.85
N GLY A 39 12.67 50.83 -13.30
CA GLY A 39 11.71 49.76 -13.27
C GLY A 39 12.06 48.60 -14.24
N THR A 40 12.52 48.94 -15.42
CA THR A 40 12.82 47.95 -16.48
C THR A 40 14.10 47.13 -16.21
N GLU A 41 15.08 47.72 -15.53
CA GLU A 41 16.29 46.97 -15.12
C GLU A 41 16.05 46.08 -13.89
N ARG A 42 15.20 46.54 -12.95
CA ARG A 42 14.77 45.69 -11.81
C ARG A 42 13.86 44.58 -12.23
N GLU A 43 12.94 44.78 -13.15
CA GLU A 43 12.07 43.77 -13.71
C GLU A 43 12.88 42.71 -14.45
N LYS A 44 13.86 43.11 -15.27
CA LYS A 44 14.80 42.17 -15.91
C LYS A 44 15.71 41.43 -14.91
N ALA A 45 16.18 42.11 -13.88
CA ALA A 45 17.00 41.45 -12.82
C ALA A 45 16.19 40.53 -11.93
N VAL A 46 14.87 40.75 -11.77
CA VAL A 46 13.97 39.81 -11.05
C VAL A 46 13.61 38.65 -11.95
N GLU A 47 13.42 38.85 -13.26
CA GLU A 47 13.19 37.76 -14.22
C GLU A 47 14.42 36.85 -14.40
N GLU A 48 15.63 37.40 -14.33
CA GLU A 48 16.90 36.67 -14.45
C GLU A 48 17.25 35.84 -13.20
N ASN A 49 16.60 36.09 -12.05
CA ASN A 49 16.84 35.42 -10.79
C ASN A 49 15.68 34.49 -10.34
N ILE A 50 14.72 34.17 -11.21
CA ILE A 50 13.74 33.13 -10.89
C ILE A 50 14.48 31.79 -10.95
N PRO A 51 14.68 31.08 -9.81
CA PRO A 51 15.38 29.80 -9.83
C PRO A 51 14.61 28.83 -10.73
N GLU A 52 15.27 28.30 -11.75
CA GLU A 52 14.68 27.30 -12.64
C GLU A 52 14.14 26.14 -11.82
N VAL A 53 12.85 25.82 -12.01
CA VAL A 53 12.20 24.71 -11.32
C VAL A 53 12.92 23.40 -11.72
N PRO A 54 13.48 22.62 -10.78
CA PRO A 54 14.21 21.41 -11.08
C PRO A 54 13.41 20.45 -11.95
N GLY A 55 14.09 19.72 -12.84
CA GLY A 55 13.46 18.72 -13.71
C GLY A 55 12.79 17.59 -12.93
N PHE A 56 11.94 16.81 -13.61
CA PHE A 56 11.20 15.68 -13.02
C PHE A 56 12.09 14.71 -12.25
N PHE A 57 13.18 14.25 -12.85
CA PHE A 57 14.08 13.27 -12.23
C PHE A 57 14.78 13.81 -10.98
N THR A 58 15.20 15.07 -11.00
CA THR A 58 15.82 15.70 -9.84
C THR A 58 14.84 15.79 -8.67
N GLN A 59 13.60 16.22 -8.96
CA GLN A 59 12.54 16.25 -7.93
C GLN A 59 12.20 14.84 -7.42
N PHE A 60 12.08 13.86 -8.31
CA PHE A 60 11.79 12.47 -7.97
C PHE A 60 12.82 11.89 -6.99
N PHE A 61 14.12 11.96 -7.31
CA PHE A 61 15.17 11.42 -6.45
C PHE A 61 15.30 12.19 -5.13
N CYS A 62 15.09 13.49 -5.15
CA CYS A 62 15.09 14.31 -3.94
C CYS A 62 13.94 13.89 -2.99
N LEU A 63 12.71 13.74 -3.52
CA LEU A 63 11.53 13.34 -2.77
C LEU A 63 11.66 11.89 -2.26
N LEU A 64 12.13 10.98 -3.09
CA LEU A 64 12.37 9.59 -2.72
C LEU A 64 13.42 9.50 -1.61
N GLY A 65 14.55 10.19 -1.74
CA GLY A 65 15.60 10.22 -0.72
C GLY A 65 15.12 10.88 0.59
N ARG A 66 14.26 11.92 0.50
CA ARG A 66 13.60 12.49 1.69
C ARG A 66 12.72 11.46 2.38
N ARG A 67 11.90 10.72 1.61
CA ARG A 67 10.99 9.70 2.17
C ARG A 67 11.75 8.58 2.90
N TRP A 68 12.82 8.07 2.32
CA TRP A 68 13.67 7.07 2.98
C TRP A 68 14.31 7.59 4.26
N ARG A 69 14.80 8.84 4.26
CA ARG A 69 15.36 9.45 5.48
C ARG A 69 14.33 9.62 6.60
N ILE A 70 13.10 10.01 6.25
CA ILE A 70 12.00 10.10 7.22
C ILE A 70 11.67 8.70 7.77
N PHE A 71 11.56 7.69 6.92
CA PHE A 71 11.28 6.32 7.31
C PHE A 71 12.29 5.76 8.32
N PHE A 72 13.59 5.90 8.03
CA PHE A 72 14.64 5.42 8.94
C PHE A 72 14.80 6.26 10.22
N ARG A 73 14.32 7.49 10.22
CA ARG A 73 14.37 8.38 11.40
C ARG A 73 13.17 8.19 12.32
N ASP A 74 12.01 7.78 11.81
CA ASP A 74 10.82 7.52 12.60
C ASP A 74 10.89 6.12 13.23
N ARG A 75 11.40 6.08 14.47
CA ARG A 75 11.56 4.82 15.22
C ARG A 75 10.23 4.10 15.46
N SER A 76 9.12 4.84 15.65
CA SER A 76 7.82 4.24 15.90
C SER A 76 7.33 3.49 14.66
N GLN A 77 7.41 4.11 13.48
CA GLN A 77 7.04 3.48 12.22
C GLN A 77 7.95 2.29 11.90
N LEU A 78 9.26 2.42 12.13
CA LEU A 78 10.23 1.33 11.94
C LEU A 78 9.92 0.11 12.83
N VAL A 79 9.68 0.33 14.13
CA VAL A 79 9.36 -0.76 15.06
C VAL A 79 8.05 -1.43 14.68
N LEU A 80 7.00 -0.66 14.37
CA LEU A 80 5.74 -1.21 13.91
C LEU A 80 5.92 -2.07 12.64
N GLN A 81 6.69 -1.56 11.67
CA GLN A 81 6.99 -2.26 10.43
C GLN A 81 7.75 -3.57 10.69
N LEU A 82 8.77 -3.51 11.54
CA LEU A 82 9.58 -4.67 11.91
C LEU A 82 8.73 -5.73 12.63
N VAL A 83 7.88 -5.30 13.58
CA VAL A 83 6.97 -6.20 14.28
C VAL A 83 6.05 -6.89 13.30
N MET A 84 5.41 -6.19 12.36
CA MET A 84 4.54 -6.81 11.38
C MET A 84 5.29 -7.79 10.46
N VAL A 85 6.46 -7.39 9.96
CA VAL A 85 7.28 -8.23 9.07
C VAL A 85 7.75 -9.51 9.77
N LEU A 86 8.04 -9.47 11.07
CA LEU A 86 8.46 -10.65 11.82
C LEU A 86 7.28 -11.48 12.36
N LEU A 87 6.27 -10.82 12.93
CA LEU A 87 5.16 -11.48 13.59
C LEU A 87 4.23 -12.19 12.62
N PHE A 88 3.90 -11.59 11.48
CA PHE A 88 2.91 -12.15 10.56
C PHE A 88 3.34 -13.48 9.92
N PRO A 89 4.57 -13.63 9.41
CA PRO A 89 5.04 -14.95 8.95
C PRO A 89 5.06 -16.00 10.06
N VAL A 90 5.42 -15.61 11.29
CA VAL A 90 5.37 -16.52 12.45
C VAL A 90 3.93 -16.97 12.73
N LEU A 91 2.95 -16.05 12.66
CA LEU A 91 1.53 -16.41 12.81
C LEU A 91 1.09 -17.40 11.73
N VAL A 92 1.48 -17.21 10.47
CA VAL A 92 1.19 -18.16 9.39
C VAL A 92 1.85 -19.50 9.69
N ALA A 93 3.13 -19.52 10.04
CA ALA A 93 3.88 -20.74 10.33
C ALA A 93 3.34 -21.52 11.54
N MET A 94 2.71 -20.88 12.52
CA MET A 94 2.07 -21.55 13.65
C MET A 94 0.87 -22.41 13.26
N PHE A 95 0.20 -22.09 12.15
CA PHE A 95 -0.92 -22.85 11.61
C PHE A 95 -0.49 -23.89 10.57
N THR A 96 0.80 -23.92 10.18
CA THR A 96 1.35 -24.92 9.27
C THR A 96 1.79 -26.15 10.04
N ASP A 97 1.21 -27.30 9.72
CA ASP A 97 1.62 -28.60 10.27
C ASP A 97 2.56 -29.28 9.28
N LYS A 98 3.76 -29.67 9.75
CA LYS A 98 4.75 -30.39 8.93
C LYS A 98 4.17 -31.75 8.53
N GLY A 99 3.79 -31.88 7.25
CA GLY A 99 3.20 -33.11 6.71
C GLY A 99 1.74 -32.97 6.23
N SER A 100 1.08 -31.85 6.50
CA SER A 100 -0.28 -31.59 6.03
C SER A 100 -0.40 -31.31 4.53
N GLY A 101 0.70 -31.26 3.78
CA GLY A 101 0.71 -31.00 2.33
C GLY A 101 0.73 -32.26 1.45
N GLN A 102 0.83 -33.45 2.00
CA GLN A 102 0.91 -34.67 1.21
C GLN A 102 -0.49 -35.18 0.85
N ILE A 103 -0.76 -35.23 -0.47
CA ILE A 103 -1.98 -35.84 -1.01
C ILE A 103 -1.76 -37.35 -1.13
N VAL A 104 -2.63 -38.13 -0.52
CA VAL A 104 -2.59 -39.60 -0.61
C VAL A 104 -3.24 -40.05 -1.92
N GLY A 105 -2.50 -40.79 -2.74
CA GLY A 105 -3.02 -41.39 -3.97
C GLY A 105 -4.16 -42.37 -3.72
N LEU A 106 -5.18 -42.38 -4.57
CA LEU A 106 -6.30 -43.29 -4.53
C LEU A 106 -5.94 -44.59 -5.27
N SER A 107 -6.38 -45.74 -4.75
CA SER A 107 -6.08 -47.02 -5.35
C SER A 107 -6.95 -47.30 -6.60
N ALA A 108 -6.37 -47.89 -7.63
CA ALA A 108 -7.09 -48.25 -8.86
C ALA A 108 -7.93 -49.54 -8.74
N THR A 109 -7.89 -50.25 -7.62
CA THR A 109 -8.50 -51.55 -7.41
C THR A 109 -9.82 -51.46 -6.61
N GLN A 110 -10.88 -52.10 -7.07
CA GLN A 110 -12.23 -52.05 -6.49
C GLN A 110 -12.46 -53.21 -5.48
N ASP A 111 -11.64 -53.37 -4.47
CA ASP A 111 -11.91 -54.33 -3.39
C ASP A 111 -12.52 -53.60 -2.18
N VAL A 112 -13.37 -54.26 -1.40
CA VAL A 112 -14.11 -53.65 -0.28
C VAL A 112 -13.17 -53.02 0.76
N GLN A 113 -12.00 -53.62 0.99
CA GLN A 113 -10.97 -53.07 1.87
C GLN A 113 -10.27 -51.83 1.27
N THR A 114 -10.15 -51.76 -0.06
CA THR A 114 -9.58 -50.63 -0.75
C THR A 114 -10.55 -49.45 -0.76
N VAL A 115 -11.86 -49.68 -0.92
CA VAL A 115 -12.90 -48.64 -0.86
C VAL A 115 -12.90 -47.93 0.50
N GLN A 116 -12.74 -48.67 1.60
CA GLN A 116 -12.69 -48.02 2.92
C GLN A 116 -11.43 -47.18 3.11
N LYS A 117 -10.26 -47.68 2.66
CA LYS A 117 -9.01 -46.92 2.68
C LYS A 117 -9.07 -45.70 1.76
N ASP A 118 -9.70 -45.83 0.61
CA ASP A 118 -9.88 -44.71 -0.33
C ASP A 118 -10.83 -43.64 0.24
N MET A 119 -11.86 -44.02 0.99
CA MET A 119 -12.72 -43.04 1.70
C MET A 119 -11.95 -42.32 2.80
N GLU A 120 -11.11 -43.01 3.57
CA GLU A 120 -10.26 -42.40 4.60
C GLU A 120 -9.21 -41.46 3.96
N ALA A 121 -8.59 -41.90 2.85
CA ALA A 121 -7.66 -41.09 2.07
C ALA A 121 -8.34 -39.82 1.49
N GLN A 122 -9.57 -39.99 0.99
CA GLN A 122 -10.34 -38.86 0.47
C GLN A 122 -10.71 -37.85 1.56
N GLN A 123 -11.11 -38.33 2.75
CA GLN A 123 -11.36 -37.43 3.90
C GLN A 123 -10.10 -36.68 4.32
N LEU A 124 -8.95 -37.39 4.36
CA LEU A 124 -7.66 -36.80 4.69
C LEU A 124 -7.26 -35.75 3.66
N ASN A 125 -7.42 -36.04 2.36
CA ASN A 125 -7.13 -35.09 1.26
C ASN A 125 -8.04 -33.85 1.31
N MET A 126 -9.33 -34.03 1.63
CA MET A 126 -10.24 -32.88 1.83
C MET A 126 -9.81 -32.01 3.01
N LYS A 127 -9.44 -32.61 4.14
CA LYS A 127 -8.95 -31.89 5.32
C LYS A 127 -7.64 -31.15 5.01
N THR A 128 -6.71 -31.80 4.33
CA THR A 128 -5.44 -31.20 3.90
C THR A 128 -5.68 -30.06 2.93
N GLY A 129 -6.53 -30.24 1.91
CA GLY A 129 -6.86 -29.19 0.96
C GLY A 129 -7.51 -27.97 1.61
N SER A 130 -8.42 -28.20 2.58
CA SER A 130 -9.04 -27.12 3.34
C SER A 130 -8.02 -26.36 4.20
N ALA A 131 -7.11 -27.07 4.88
CA ALA A 131 -6.06 -26.45 5.68
C ALA A 131 -5.10 -25.61 4.82
N VAL A 132 -4.62 -26.16 3.69
CA VAL A 132 -3.76 -25.45 2.71
C VAL A 132 -4.46 -24.19 2.21
N SER A 133 -5.71 -24.30 1.78
CA SER A 133 -6.52 -23.19 1.32
C SER A 133 -6.65 -22.10 2.38
N GLY A 134 -6.93 -22.47 3.62
CA GLY A 134 -7.05 -21.54 4.74
C GLY A 134 -5.75 -20.81 5.05
N ILE A 135 -4.61 -21.51 5.02
CA ILE A 135 -3.29 -20.93 5.30
C ILE A 135 -2.91 -19.92 4.19
N ILE A 136 -3.12 -20.26 2.92
CA ILE A 136 -2.86 -19.34 1.79
C ILE A 136 -3.73 -18.09 1.91
N MET A 137 -5.02 -18.26 2.23
CA MET A 137 -5.90 -17.10 2.40
C MET A 137 -5.42 -16.22 3.57
N PHE A 138 -5.01 -16.83 4.68
CA PHE A 138 -4.49 -16.11 5.84
C PHE A 138 -3.21 -15.34 5.50
N GLU A 139 -2.29 -15.93 4.76
CA GLU A 139 -1.08 -15.28 4.24
C GLU A 139 -1.41 -14.06 3.38
N VAL A 140 -2.34 -14.20 2.44
CA VAL A 140 -2.80 -13.12 1.55
C VAL A 140 -3.41 -11.96 2.34
N ILE A 141 -4.26 -12.25 3.33
CA ILE A 141 -4.91 -11.22 4.16
C ILE A 141 -3.89 -10.48 5.03
N LEU A 142 -2.94 -11.18 5.63
CA LEU A 142 -1.89 -10.55 6.42
C LEU A 142 -1.00 -9.64 5.57
N LEU A 143 -0.65 -10.06 4.35
CA LEU A 143 0.06 -9.19 3.40
C LEU A 143 -0.77 -7.98 3.00
N GLY A 144 -2.07 -8.17 2.73
CA GLY A 144 -2.99 -7.07 2.47
C GLY A 144 -3.08 -6.06 3.62
N LEU A 145 -3.05 -6.55 4.87
CA LEU A 145 -3.02 -5.70 6.06
C LEU A 145 -1.71 -4.90 6.16
N MET A 146 -0.56 -5.54 5.84
CA MET A 146 0.74 -4.84 5.79
C MET A 146 0.73 -3.74 4.72
N GLY A 147 0.26 -4.05 3.52
CA GLY A 147 0.14 -3.08 2.42
C GLY A 147 -0.78 -1.91 2.76
N SER A 148 -1.93 -2.19 3.36
CA SER A 148 -2.87 -1.17 3.84
C SER A 148 -2.22 -0.25 4.88
N ASN A 149 -1.54 -0.81 5.88
CA ASN A 149 -0.88 -0.01 6.92
C ASN A 149 0.21 0.91 6.35
N ASN A 150 0.94 0.46 5.32
CA ASN A 150 1.98 1.25 4.67
C ASN A 150 1.43 2.46 3.90
N ALA A 151 0.30 2.28 3.22
CA ALA A 151 -0.20 3.24 2.26
C ALA A 151 -1.31 4.16 2.79
N ALA A 152 -2.07 3.71 3.82
CA ALA A 152 -3.28 4.38 4.27
C ALA A 152 -3.11 5.86 4.63
N ARG A 153 -1.98 6.24 5.24
CA ARG A 153 -1.70 7.62 5.67
C ARG A 153 -0.71 8.37 4.79
N GLU A 154 -0.18 7.73 3.77
CA GLU A 154 1.00 8.19 3.04
C GLU A 154 0.81 9.53 2.34
N VAL A 155 -0.35 9.79 1.76
CA VAL A 155 -0.69 11.06 1.11
C VAL A 155 -1.51 11.96 2.04
N ALA A 156 -2.51 11.41 2.71
CA ALA A 156 -3.40 12.18 3.58
C ALA A 156 -2.64 12.86 4.73
N GLY A 157 -1.62 12.20 5.29
CA GLY A 157 -0.81 12.73 6.39
C GLY A 157 0.14 13.88 5.97
N GLU A 158 0.52 13.93 4.69
CA GLU A 158 1.44 14.96 4.16
C GLU A 158 0.72 16.02 3.31
N ARG A 159 -0.61 16.01 3.22
CA ARG A 159 -1.38 16.87 2.30
C ARG A 159 -1.04 18.35 2.43
N ALA A 160 -0.99 18.89 3.65
CA ALA A 160 -0.68 20.29 3.87
C ALA A 160 0.74 20.68 3.42
N VAL A 161 1.70 19.76 3.54
CA VAL A 161 3.08 19.96 3.07
C VAL A 161 3.11 19.87 1.54
N MET A 162 2.44 18.86 0.96
CA MET A 162 2.34 18.67 -0.48
C MET A 162 1.74 19.90 -1.18
N GLU A 163 0.67 20.49 -0.63
CA GLU A 163 0.04 21.69 -1.17
C GLU A 163 1.01 22.87 -1.18
N LYS A 164 1.74 23.12 -0.10
CA LYS A 164 2.75 24.19 -0.03
C LYS A 164 3.89 23.96 -1.04
N GLU A 165 4.40 22.73 -1.13
CA GLU A 165 5.47 22.38 -2.06
C GLU A 165 5.01 22.47 -3.53
N LYS A 166 3.73 22.22 -3.82
CA LYS A 166 3.14 22.40 -5.14
C LYS A 166 3.19 23.88 -5.58
N TYR A 167 2.86 24.80 -4.68
CA TYR A 167 3.00 26.25 -4.97
C TYR A 167 4.47 26.68 -5.16
N ALA A 168 5.42 25.96 -4.54
CA ALA A 168 6.85 26.18 -4.73
C ALA A 168 7.43 25.51 -6.00
N GLY A 169 6.58 24.95 -6.89
CA GLY A 169 7.01 24.38 -8.18
C GLY A 169 7.24 22.86 -8.16
N MET A 170 6.79 22.14 -7.10
CA MET A 170 6.83 20.68 -7.10
C MET A 170 5.87 20.10 -8.13
N ARG A 171 6.36 19.16 -8.94
CA ARG A 171 5.55 18.45 -9.93
C ARG A 171 4.78 17.29 -9.26
N PRO A 172 3.43 17.26 -9.35
CA PRO A 172 2.63 16.20 -8.72
C PRO A 172 2.98 14.78 -9.20
N SER A 173 3.41 14.66 -10.47
CA SER A 173 3.87 13.37 -11.04
C SER A 173 5.16 12.87 -10.41
N ALA A 174 6.13 13.75 -10.11
CA ALA A 174 7.37 13.39 -9.42
C ALA A 174 7.09 12.95 -7.97
N TYR A 175 6.16 13.65 -7.29
CA TYR A 175 5.71 13.28 -5.96
C TYR A 175 5.05 11.89 -5.95
N LEU A 176 4.07 11.66 -6.81
CA LEU A 176 3.37 10.36 -6.88
C LEU A 176 4.34 9.22 -7.25
N ALA A 177 5.21 9.44 -8.25
CA ALA A 177 6.21 8.46 -8.64
C ALA A 177 7.15 8.09 -7.48
N SER A 178 7.59 9.07 -6.67
CA SER A 178 8.44 8.82 -5.50
C SER A 178 7.72 7.98 -4.44
N LYS A 179 6.43 8.23 -4.18
CA LYS A 179 5.61 7.45 -3.25
C LYS A 179 5.38 6.02 -3.74
N LEU A 180 5.02 5.86 -5.02
CA LEU A 180 4.86 4.54 -5.64
C LEU A 180 6.15 3.72 -5.57
N SER A 181 7.30 4.32 -5.91
CA SER A 181 8.60 3.63 -5.85
C SER A 181 8.96 3.19 -4.44
N TYR A 182 8.76 4.06 -3.44
CA TYR A 182 8.99 3.72 -2.04
C TYR A 182 8.11 2.55 -1.58
N LEU A 183 6.80 2.61 -1.86
CA LEU A 183 5.85 1.56 -1.48
C LEU A 183 6.12 0.25 -2.23
N SER A 184 6.51 0.30 -3.50
CA SER A 184 6.87 -0.89 -4.27
C SER A 184 8.05 -1.65 -3.66
N VAL A 185 9.06 -0.95 -3.15
CA VAL A 185 10.17 -1.60 -2.43
C VAL A 185 9.68 -2.30 -1.15
N LEU A 186 8.79 -1.66 -0.37
CA LEU A 186 8.21 -2.27 0.82
C LEU A 186 7.38 -3.52 0.46
N VAL A 187 6.55 -3.44 -0.57
CA VAL A 187 5.75 -4.56 -1.08
C VAL A 187 6.65 -5.75 -1.42
N LEU A 188 7.72 -5.52 -2.19
CA LEU A 188 8.66 -6.58 -2.56
C LEU A 188 9.34 -7.21 -1.34
N VAL A 189 9.87 -6.39 -0.44
CA VAL A 189 10.55 -6.89 0.77
C VAL A 189 9.60 -7.71 1.64
N GLN A 190 8.38 -7.22 1.86
CA GLN A 190 7.39 -7.90 2.69
C GLN A 190 6.92 -9.22 2.07
N SER A 191 6.62 -9.23 0.78
CA SER A 191 6.12 -10.42 0.09
C SER A 191 7.20 -11.50 -0.05
N VAL A 192 8.43 -11.11 -0.40
CA VAL A 192 9.57 -12.05 -0.47
C VAL A 192 9.89 -12.62 0.90
N TRP A 193 9.87 -11.78 1.93
CA TRP A 193 10.13 -12.24 3.30
C TRP A 193 9.05 -13.20 3.80
N MET A 194 7.76 -12.85 3.59
CA MET A 194 6.63 -13.70 3.95
C MET A 194 6.75 -15.06 3.27
N PHE A 195 6.93 -15.06 1.96
CA PHE A 195 7.10 -16.28 1.16
C PHE A 195 8.28 -17.13 1.65
N ALA A 196 9.49 -16.54 1.76
CA ALA A 196 10.69 -17.28 2.15
C ALA A 196 10.57 -17.85 3.57
N PHE A 197 9.96 -17.13 4.52
CA PHE A 197 9.79 -17.58 5.87
C PHE A 197 8.77 -18.73 5.95
N VAL A 198 7.62 -18.61 5.31
CA VAL A 198 6.58 -19.64 5.32
C VAL A 198 7.04 -20.88 4.57
N ASP A 199 7.70 -20.73 3.43
CA ASP A 199 8.24 -21.82 2.62
C ASP A 199 9.33 -22.61 3.37
N PHE A 200 10.15 -21.92 4.18
CA PHE A 200 11.14 -22.59 5.05
C PHE A 200 10.51 -23.52 6.07
N PHE A 201 9.35 -23.17 6.63
CA PHE A 201 8.63 -24.01 7.60
C PHE A 201 7.71 -25.04 6.94
N TRP A 202 7.26 -24.74 5.74
CA TRP A 202 6.28 -25.54 5.02
C TRP A 202 6.71 -25.75 3.57
N ASP A 203 7.36 -26.88 3.31
CA ASP A 203 7.78 -27.30 1.96
C ASP A 203 6.55 -27.75 1.14
N ARG A 204 5.82 -26.77 0.61
CA ARG A 204 4.52 -27.00 -0.08
C ARG A 204 4.60 -26.99 -1.61
N GLY A 205 5.72 -26.60 -2.19
CA GLY A 205 5.80 -26.33 -3.63
C GLY A 205 5.15 -24.97 -4.01
N GLY A 206 4.82 -24.79 -5.28
CA GLY A 206 4.21 -23.54 -5.80
C GLY A 206 5.22 -22.43 -6.18
N GLY A 207 6.43 -22.54 -5.71
CA GLY A 207 7.60 -21.78 -6.13
C GLY A 207 7.38 -20.29 -6.46
N LEU A 208 7.96 -19.85 -7.55
CA LEU A 208 7.90 -18.44 -8.00
C LEU A 208 6.50 -17.95 -8.37
N THR A 209 5.62 -18.85 -8.81
CA THR A 209 4.24 -18.49 -9.18
C THR A 209 3.45 -18.05 -7.96
N HIS A 210 3.56 -18.77 -6.84
CA HIS A 210 2.93 -18.38 -5.59
C HIS A 210 3.49 -17.03 -5.08
N LEU A 211 4.82 -16.86 -5.08
CA LEU A 211 5.45 -15.57 -4.74
C LEU A 211 4.91 -14.42 -5.59
N LEU A 212 4.71 -14.63 -6.90
CA LEU A 212 4.15 -13.62 -7.78
C LEU A 212 2.74 -13.20 -7.34
N PHE A 213 1.86 -14.17 -7.01
CA PHE A 213 0.51 -13.86 -6.52
C PHE A 213 0.53 -13.11 -5.19
N LEU A 214 1.45 -13.42 -4.28
CA LEU A 214 1.64 -12.69 -3.02
C LEU A 214 2.10 -11.24 -3.25
N ILE A 215 3.05 -11.02 -4.18
CA ILE A 215 3.49 -9.67 -4.56
C ILE A 215 2.33 -8.88 -5.16
N LEU A 216 1.56 -9.48 -6.07
CA LEU A 216 0.43 -8.82 -6.72
C LEU A 216 -0.69 -8.48 -5.73
N ALA A 217 -0.99 -9.38 -4.78
CA ALA A 217 -1.98 -9.11 -3.74
C ALA A 217 -1.58 -7.94 -2.83
N ASN A 218 -0.34 -7.97 -2.34
CA ASN A 218 0.19 -6.89 -1.50
C ASN A 218 0.26 -5.56 -2.27
N ALA A 219 0.71 -5.58 -3.54
CA ALA A 219 0.74 -4.40 -4.40
C ALA A 219 -0.66 -3.83 -4.63
N ALA A 220 -1.65 -4.68 -4.97
CA ALA A 220 -3.02 -4.26 -5.21
C ALA A 220 -3.60 -3.54 -3.98
N MET A 221 -3.48 -4.14 -2.79
CA MET A 221 -3.95 -3.52 -1.56
C MET A 221 -3.21 -2.22 -1.23
N THR A 222 -1.89 -2.21 -1.37
CA THR A 222 -1.06 -1.01 -1.14
C THR A 222 -1.49 0.15 -2.05
N PHE A 223 -1.66 -0.10 -3.34
CA PHE A 223 -1.99 0.97 -4.29
C PHE A 223 -3.45 1.44 -4.18
N VAL A 224 -4.39 0.55 -3.88
CA VAL A 224 -5.77 0.94 -3.59
C VAL A 224 -5.83 1.79 -2.31
N CYS A 225 -5.14 1.39 -1.24
CA CYS A 225 -5.07 2.18 -0.01
C CYS A 225 -4.34 3.52 -0.21
N LEU A 226 -3.33 3.58 -1.08
CA LEU A 226 -2.71 4.85 -1.50
C LEU A 226 -3.72 5.76 -2.21
N GLY A 227 -4.55 5.20 -3.11
CA GLY A 227 -5.65 5.92 -3.75
C GLY A 227 -6.67 6.46 -2.75
N ILE A 228 -7.08 5.64 -1.76
CA ILE A 228 -7.93 6.07 -0.65
C ILE A 228 -7.27 7.21 0.13
N SER A 229 -5.97 7.10 0.44
CA SER A 229 -5.19 8.14 1.11
C SER A 229 -5.17 9.46 0.33
N ALA A 230 -5.11 9.39 -1.00
CA ALA A 230 -5.16 10.58 -1.86
C ALA A 230 -6.54 11.24 -1.88
N LEU A 231 -7.63 10.48 -1.77
CA LEU A 231 -9.01 10.96 -1.80
C LEU A 231 -9.52 11.42 -0.43
N ALA A 232 -9.09 10.79 0.65
CA ALA A 232 -9.56 11.06 2.00
C ALA A 232 -9.20 12.48 2.46
N ARG A 233 -10.06 13.09 3.27
CA ARG A 233 -9.86 14.45 3.81
C ARG A 233 -8.86 14.50 4.96
N SER A 234 -8.75 13.41 5.72
CA SER A 234 -7.83 13.30 6.86
C SER A 234 -7.13 11.94 6.89
N ALA A 235 -5.98 11.87 7.55
CA ALA A 235 -5.22 10.63 7.73
C ALA A 235 -6.02 9.55 8.49
N ASP A 236 -6.85 9.95 9.43
CA ASP A 236 -7.68 9.02 10.22
C ASP A 236 -8.80 8.41 9.37
N GLN A 237 -9.49 9.23 8.56
CA GLN A 237 -10.47 8.71 7.60
C GLN A 237 -9.83 7.73 6.60
N ALA A 238 -8.66 8.06 6.07
CA ALA A 238 -7.93 7.18 5.16
C ALA A 238 -7.59 5.84 5.82
N SER A 239 -7.12 5.86 7.07
CA SER A 239 -6.82 4.66 7.84
C SER A 239 -8.06 3.79 8.08
N LEU A 240 -9.17 4.39 8.51
CA LEU A 240 -10.42 3.66 8.76
C LEU A 240 -10.95 3.00 7.49
N LEU A 241 -11.02 3.73 6.37
CA LEU A 241 -11.47 3.19 5.09
C LEU A 241 -10.56 2.04 4.61
N SER A 242 -9.25 2.17 4.79
CA SER A 242 -8.28 1.14 4.43
C SER A 242 -8.43 -0.13 5.26
N ILE A 243 -8.66 0.00 6.58
CA ILE A 243 -8.93 -1.14 7.48
C ILE A 243 -10.23 -1.85 7.08
N TYR A 244 -11.32 -1.10 6.81
CA TYR A 244 -12.57 -1.69 6.35
C TYR A 244 -12.39 -2.43 5.02
N LEU A 245 -11.65 -1.84 4.08
CA LEU A 245 -11.38 -2.49 2.80
C LEU A 245 -10.68 -3.85 2.98
N VAL A 246 -9.64 -3.91 3.84
CA VAL A 246 -8.97 -5.18 4.17
C VAL A 246 -9.93 -6.14 4.87
N GLY A 247 -10.72 -5.65 5.82
CA GLY A 247 -11.69 -6.47 6.54
C GLY A 247 -12.75 -7.13 5.65
N PHE A 248 -13.15 -6.45 4.58
CA PHE A 248 -14.10 -7.01 3.60
C PHE A 248 -13.47 -8.00 2.61
N GLN A 249 -12.15 -8.00 2.43
CA GLN A 249 -11.47 -8.92 1.51
C GLN A 249 -11.70 -10.39 1.89
N LEU A 250 -11.63 -10.73 3.18
CA LEU A 250 -11.76 -12.11 3.64
C LEU A 250 -13.18 -12.68 3.42
N PRO A 251 -14.27 -12.08 3.92
CA PRO A 251 -15.61 -12.62 3.72
C PRO A 251 -16.05 -12.59 2.24
N LEU A 252 -15.64 -11.58 1.46
CA LEU A 252 -16.03 -11.44 0.06
C LEU A 252 -15.13 -12.24 -0.91
N SER A 253 -14.07 -12.87 -0.43
CA SER A 253 -13.19 -13.70 -1.27
C SER A 253 -13.82 -15.02 -1.74
N GLY A 254 -14.97 -15.43 -1.16
CA GLY A 254 -15.57 -16.72 -1.43
C GLY A 254 -14.87 -17.91 -0.78
N ALA A 255 -13.70 -17.71 -0.15
CA ALA A 255 -12.97 -18.79 0.53
C ALA A 255 -13.61 -19.17 1.87
N VAL A 256 -14.30 -18.25 2.54
CA VAL A 256 -14.92 -18.43 3.86
C VAL A 256 -16.43 -18.49 3.78
N LEU A 257 -17.06 -17.63 2.96
CA LEU A 257 -18.50 -17.55 2.77
C LEU A 257 -18.84 -17.94 1.34
N ALA A 258 -19.78 -18.87 1.16
CA ALA A 258 -20.39 -19.14 -0.14
C ALA A 258 -21.29 -17.94 -0.49
N LEU A 259 -20.89 -17.17 -1.48
CA LEU A 259 -21.66 -16.04 -1.98
C LEU A 259 -22.72 -16.54 -2.99
N PRO A 260 -23.93 -15.90 -3.08
CA PRO A 260 -24.85 -16.15 -4.17
C PRO A 260 -24.20 -15.81 -5.52
N GLU A 261 -24.46 -16.60 -6.57
CA GLU A 261 -23.81 -16.47 -7.89
C GLU A 261 -23.83 -15.05 -8.44
N TYR A 262 -24.99 -14.37 -8.36
CA TYR A 262 -25.13 -13.00 -8.88
C TYR A 262 -24.29 -11.96 -8.10
N VAL A 263 -24.03 -12.19 -6.80
CA VAL A 263 -23.17 -11.33 -5.98
C VAL A 263 -21.71 -11.62 -6.27
N GLU A 264 -21.40 -12.90 -6.42
CA GLU A 264 -20.05 -13.39 -6.67
C GLU A 264 -19.49 -12.83 -7.98
N ASP A 265 -20.24 -12.93 -9.07
CA ASP A 265 -19.82 -12.44 -10.39
C ASP A 265 -19.58 -10.93 -10.42
N PHE A 266 -20.37 -10.17 -9.65
CA PHE A 266 -20.22 -8.71 -9.59
C PHE A 266 -19.05 -8.28 -8.70
N ILE A 267 -18.84 -8.93 -7.54
CA ILE A 267 -17.87 -8.51 -6.52
C ILE A 267 -16.47 -9.10 -6.79
N ARG A 268 -16.38 -10.32 -7.30
CA ARG A 268 -15.15 -11.07 -7.53
C ARG A 268 -14.05 -10.29 -8.26
N PRO A 269 -14.31 -9.48 -9.31
CA PRO A 269 -13.30 -8.69 -9.98
C PRO A 269 -12.58 -7.68 -9.09
N PHE A 270 -13.24 -7.19 -8.03
CA PHE A 270 -12.72 -6.16 -7.13
C PHE A 270 -12.00 -6.73 -5.90
N ILE A 271 -12.07 -8.04 -5.68
CA ILE A 271 -11.47 -8.69 -4.51
C ILE A 271 -10.09 -9.26 -4.88
N SER A 272 -9.03 -8.52 -4.57
CA SER A 272 -7.65 -8.95 -4.84
C SER A 272 -7.26 -10.23 -4.10
N ALA A 273 -7.83 -10.45 -2.91
CA ALA A 273 -7.60 -11.65 -2.11
C ALA A 273 -8.12 -12.91 -2.82
N TYR A 274 -9.27 -12.84 -3.53
CA TYR A 274 -9.79 -13.95 -4.32
C TYR A 274 -8.79 -14.38 -5.41
N TRP A 275 -8.30 -13.42 -6.19
CA TRP A 275 -7.39 -13.72 -7.30
C TRP A 275 -6.04 -14.27 -6.82
N ALA A 276 -5.50 -13.71 -5.74
CA ALA A 276 -4.24 -14.21 -5.16
C ALA A 276 -4.41 -15.62 -4.57
N TRP A 277 -5.48 -15.86 -3.84
CA TRP A 277 -5.80 -17.16 -3.28
C TRP A 277 -6.04 -18.21 -4.36
N SER A 278 -6.92 -17.94 -5.32
CA SER A 278 -7.25 -18.86 -6.42
C SER A 278 -6.03 -19.16 -7.30
N GLY A 279 -5.24 -18.13 -7.65
CA GLY A 279 -4.02 -18.28 -8.41
C GLY A 279 -2.95 -19.09 -7.69
N SER A 280 -2.77 -18.86 -6.39
CA SER A 280 -1.84 -19.64 -5.56
C SER A 280 -2.23 -21.12 -5.47
N ILE A 281 -3.52 -21.42 -5.29
CA ILE A 281 -4.01 -22.81 -5.28
C ILE A 281 -3.83 -23.48 -6.65
N SER A 282 -4.07 -22.75 -7.74
CA SER A 282 -3.85 -23.28 -9.07
C SER A 282 -2.38 -23.62 -9.32
N ALA A 283 -1.47 -22.73 -8.91
CA ALA A 283 -0.04 -22.96 -9.01
C ALA A 283 0.42 -24.21 -8.25
N LEU A 284 -0.12 -24.42 -7.03
CA LEU A 284 0.14 -25.63 -6.23
C LEU A 284 -0.37 -26.90 -6.90
N LYS A 285 -1.55 -26.85 -7.52
CA LYS A 285 -2.09 -28.02 -8.26
C LYS A 285 -1.17 -28.42 -9.42
N ASP A 286 -0.71 -27.44 -10.20
CA ASP A 286 0.15 -27.71 -11.34
C ASP A 286 1.47 -28.37 -10.92
N ASP A 287 2.09 -27.90 -9.83
CA ASP A 287 3.32 -28.52 -9.30
C ASP A 287 3.09 -29.94 -8.78
N VAL A 288 1.96 -30.21 -8.12
CA VAL A 288 1.60 -31.55 -7.65
C VAL A 288 1.32 -32.48 -8.81
N TYR A 289 0.62 -32.02 -9.86
CA TYR A 289 0.39 -32.83 -11.07
C TYR A 289 1.70 -33.12 -11.81
N LEU A 290 2.59 -32.16 -11.94
CA LEU A 290 3.91 -32.36 -12.56
C LEU A 290 4.75 -33.37 -11.76
N SER A 291 4.75 -33.30 -10.44
CA SER A 291 5.46 -34.27 -9.60
C SER A 291 4.89 -35.69 -9.71
N LEU A 292 3.55 -35.84 -9.83
CA LEU A 292 2.90 -37.15 -10.03
C LEU A 292 3.19 -37.75 -11.41
N ILE A 293 3.30 -36.92 -12.47
CA ILE A 293 3.69 -37.39 -13.81
C ILE A 293 5.13 -37.90 -13.82
N HIS A 294 6.06 -37.21 -13.16
CA HIS A 294 7.46 -37.67 -13.04
C HIS A 294 7.63 -38.95 -12.23
N ILE A 295 6.75 -39.23 -11.26
CA ILE A 295 6.77 -40.47 -10.50
C ILE A 295 6.15 -41.65 -11.30
N SER A 296 5.29 -41.36 -12.26
CA SER A 296 4.60 -42.38 -13.08
C SER A 296 5.35 -42.79 -14.35
N GLU A 297 6.44 -42.14 -14.72
CA GLU A 297 7.32 -42.59 -15.81
C GLU A 297 8.30 -43.66 -15.27
N PRO A 298 8.11 -44.96 -15.58
CA PRO A 298 9.11 -45.98 -15.25
C PRO A 298 10.31 -45.78 -16.15
N THR A 299 11.47 -45.58 -15.54
CA THR A 299 12.80 -45.64 -16.20
C THR A 299 13.05 -47.00 -16.82
#